data_12bae14e5fb7891a33294b58ff263c42
#
_entry.id   12bae14e5fb7891a33294b58ff263c42
#
_cell.length_a   1.000
_cell.length_b   1.000
_cell.length_c   1.000
_cell.angle_alpha   90.00
_cell.angle_beta   90.00
_cell.angle_gamma   90.00
#
_symmetry.space_group_name_H-M   'P 1'
#
loop_
_entity.id
_entity.type
_entity.pdbx_description
1 polymer ?
#
loop_
_entity_poly.entity_id
_entity_poly.type
_entity_poly.pdbx_seq_one_letter_code
_entity_poly.pdbx_strand_id
1 'polypeptide(L)'
;MINGKHSFRPFLTFVTAFFFIFLLAERSYCQQHSNSQEIELTIIHTNDIHSHILPFDAPGIAKNVGGAERLHAYIKNVKKTNSATLVLDAGDIFQGTPFYTFFKGEAEMGAMTLCGYDATTLGNHDLDDGLDNLLKQLKKADFSFLCANVFYKGSNKPVFDAFKIFERGGLKIAVIGAIGKSAWDVIPAKYLEKIYHADETAIANNIAAKLRKHVDIIILLSHLGYEPDLAFARNSPNVDIVVGGHTNTTLKKPVLIQNSADNGIGGTIVLQGFKWGIYAGRLDIKLKGDKKISEFEGRLDLMDSSVKTSKKTYISKYIESFNEIMKDKISLKLGVSEAEMTYSDDTRHRRDLPLGIYICDILNKTGTADFAIINSGAIRDFLPSGEISIAAIMKTLPFDNGIATLELTGRDVAAIFDFIAANYGNVSGYQFSSSLSFTLDLKNKKACDIKIKNAALDPEKTYKIATISYMAEGNQNGGIFFKNARNVTDNGYYLRDAVIEYIKANPAIKPPATRVMNIIP
;
A
#
# COMPACT_ATOMS: atom_id res chain seq x y z
N MET A 1 39.66 -46.29 91.16
CA MET A 1 38.80 -45.20 91.72
C MET A 1 38.73 -44.10 90.66
N ILE A 2 37.52 -43.65 90.48
CA ILE A 2 37.02 -42.44 89.76
C ILE A 2 36.74 -42.60 88.30
N ASN A 3 35.41 -42.64 88.05
CA ASN A 3 34.67 -42.54 86.82
C ASN A 3 34.77 -41.13 86.14
N GLY A 4 34.78 -41.12 84.83
CA GLY A 4 34.56 -39.93 84.08
C GLY A 4 33.88 -40.26 82.76
N LYS A 5 32.53 -40.29 82.75
CA LYS A 5 31.72 -40.33 81.54
C LYS A 5 31.66 -38.94 80.95
N HIS A 6 32.24 -38.73 79.76
CA HIS A 6 31.94 -37.54 78.93
C HIS A 6 30.97 -37.87 77.85
N SER A 7 29.77 -37.28 77.96
CA SER A 7 28.69 -37.34 76.99
C SER A 7 29.01 -36.44 75.75
N PHE A 8 29.21 -37.05 74.62
CA PHE A 8 29.34 -36.38 73.31
C PHE A 8 28.01 -36.49 72.55
N ARG A 9 27.05 -35.61 72.85
CA ARG A 9 25.78 -35.58 72.08
C ARG A 9 25.06 -34.22 72.00
N PRO A 10 25.69 -33.09 71.64
CA PRO A 10 24.87 -32.05 70.93
C PRO A 10 25.47 -31.51 69.64
N PHE A 11 26.65 -31.94 69.19
CA PHE A 11 27.28 -31.32 68.02
C PHE A 11 26.73 -31.83 66.67
N LEU A 12 26.18 -33.04 66.62
CA LEU A 12 25.71 -33.65 65.37
C LEU A 12 24.31 -33.15 64.93
N THR A 13 23.46 -32.68 65.85
CA THR A 13 22.13 -32.18 65.59
C THR A 13 22.14 -30.74 65.05
N PHE A 14 23.15 -29.94 65.37
CA PHE A 14 23.29 -28.57 64.87
C PHE A 14 23.80 -28.53 63.42
N VAL A 15 24.68 -29.44 63.01
CA VAL A 15 25.23 -29.49 61.66
C VAL A 15 24.17 -29.98 60.61
N THR A 16 23.31 -30.94 60.99
CA THR A 16 22.25 -31.41 60.10
C THR A 16 21.13 -30.40 59.93
N ALA A 17 20.79 -29.61 60.96
CA ALA A 17 19.82 -28.53 60.86
C ALA A 17 20.31 -27.36 59.95
N PHE A 18 21.62 -27.03 60.03
CA PHE A 18 22.20 -25.97 59.21
C PHE A 18 22.29 -26.38 57.72
N PHE A 19 22.56 -27.65 57.40
CA PHE A 19 22.56 -28.16 56.03
C PHE A 19 21.16 -28.23 55.46
N PHE A 20 20.13 -28.52 56.24
CA PHE A 20 18.75 -28.53 55.80
C PHE A 20 18.19 -27.13 55.55
N ILE A 21 18.60 -26.15 56.37
CA ILE A 21 18.23 -24.73 56.19
C ILE A 21 18.93 -24.15 54.94
N PHE A 22 20.18 -24.55 54.68
CA PHE A 22 20.91 -24.12 53.47
C PHE A 22 20.31 -24.72 52.21
N LEU A 23 19.90 -25.99 52.18
CA LEU A 23 19.22 -26.65 51.07
C LEU A 23 17.80 -26.12 50.84
N LEU A 24 17.11 -25.69 51.88
CA LEU A 24 15.80 -25.02 51.74
C LEU A 24 15.97 -23.56 51.28
N ALA A 25 17.01 -22.86 51.70
CA ALA A 25 17.34 -21.53 51.22
C ALA A 25 17.79 -21.54 49.76
N GLU A 26 18.58 -22.52 49.31
CA GLU A 26 18.93 -22.68 47.88
C GLU A 26 17.74 -23.08 47.04
N ARG A 27 16.83 -23.94 47.53
CA ARG A 27 15.58 -24.25 46.85
C ARG A 27 14.64 -23.05 46.78
N SER A 28 14.52 -22.26 47.82
CA SER A 28 13.74 -21.00 47.82
C SER A 28 14.39 -19.94 46.95
N TYR A 29 15.73 -19.85 46.94
CA TYR A 29 16.45 -18.93 46.06
C TYR A 29 16.34 -19.34 44.58
N CYS A 30 16.42 -20.64 44.26
CA CYS A 30 16.14 -21.15 42.91
C CYS A 30 14.65 -21.01 42.51
N GLN A 31 13.71 -21.11 43.45
CA GLN A 31 12.29 -20.95 43.17
C GLN A 31 11.87 -19.46 43.06
N GLN A 32 12.58 -18.53 43.70
CA GLN A 32 12.37 -17.08 43.58
C GLN A 32 13.10 -16.46 42.39
N HIS A 33 14.04 -17.18 41.75
CA HIS A 33 14.77 -16.74 40.55
C HIS A 33 14.46 -17.63 39.35
N SER A 34 13.29 -18.27 39.25
CA SER A 34 12.69 -18.49 37.97
C SER A 34 12.20 -17.13 37.44
N ASN A 35 13.15 -16.24 37.16
CA ASN A 35 12.93 -15.14 36.26
C ASN A 35 12.41 -15.80 34.99
N SER A 36 11.10 -15.73 34.73
CA SER A 36 10.53 -16.06 33.46
C SER A 36 11.20 -15.11 32.46
N GLN A 37 12.21 -15.62 31.77
CA GLN A 37 13.02 -14.84 30.85
C GLN A 37 12.03 -14.22 29.85
N GLU A 38 11.83 -12.92 29.99
CA GLU A 38 10.94 -12.17 29.11
C GLU A 38 11.56 -12.19 27.70
N ILE A 39 10.79 -12.61 26.72
CA ILE A 39 11.24 -12.67 25.33
C ILE A 39 10.70 -11.42 24.64
N GLU A 40 11.58 -10.65 24.02
CA GLU A 40 11.21 -9.49 23.23
C GLU A 40 11.26 -9.82 21.74
N LEU A 41 10.17 -9.51 21.01
CA LEU A 41 10.09 -9.62 19.56
C LEU A 41 9.73 -8.24 19.00
N THR A 42 10.47 -7.81 17.98
CA THR A 42 10.13 -6.60 17.20
C THR A 42 9.67 -7.00 15.80
N ILE A 43 8.54 -6.45 15.36
CA ILE A 43 8.08 -6.53 13.98
C ILE A 43 8.19 -5.15 13.36
N ILE A 44 8.93 -5.04 12.26
CA ILE A 44 8.92 -3.86 11.38
C ILE A 44 8.01 -4.21 10.21
N HIS A 45 7.11 -3.30 9.84
CA HIS A 45 6.21 -3.54 8.73
C HIS A 45 6.08 -2.33 7.80
N THR A 46 5.84 -2.63 6.54
CA THR A 46 5.42 -1.69 5.50
C THR A 46 4.29 -2.31 4.70
N ASN A 47 3.67 -1.54 3.86
CA ASN A 47 2.67 -1.96 2.89
C ASN A 47 2.58 -0.93 1.77
N ASP A 48 2.11 -1.34 0.59
CA ASP A 48 1.80 -0.44 -0.52
C ASP A 48 2.98 0.51 -0.86
N ILE A 49 4.19 -0.08 -0.99
CA ILE A 49 5.41 0.68 -1.31
C ILE A 49 5.32 1.34 -2.69
N HIS A 50 4.63 0.69 -3.63
CA HIS A 50 4.36 1.24 -4.96
C HIS A 50 5.59 1.87 -5.61
N SER A 51 6.68 1.09 -5.70
CA SER A 51 7.91 1.49 -6.40
C SER A 51 8.60 2.76 -5.86
N HIS A 52 8.17 3.33 -4.71
CA HIS A 52 8.77 4.53 -4.13
C HIS A 52 10.12 4.25 -3.47
N ILE A 53 11.10 3.81 -4.27
CA ILE A 53 12.46 3.49 -3.80
C ILE A 53 13.35 4.71 -3.61
N LEU A 54 12.99 5.88 -4.20
CA LEU A 54 13.61 7.16 -3.92
C LEU A 54 12.80 7.99 -2.94
N PRO A 55 13.44 8.91 -2.19
CA PRO A 55 12.72 9.90 -1.41
C PRO A 55 11.92 10.87 -2.30
N PHE A 56 10.78 11.34 -1.78
CA PHE A 56 9.88 12.24 -2.48
C PHE A 56 9.21 13.25 -1.51
N ASP A 57 8.52 14.24 -2.06
CA ASP A 57 7.71 15.17 -1.28
C ASP A 57 6.28 14.63 -1.15
N ALA A 58 5.81 14.38 0.08
CA ALA A 58 4.45 13.94 0.37
C ALA A 58 3.60 15.14 0.80
N PRO A 59 2.72 15.68 -0.06
CA PRO A 59 1.89 16.84 0.26
C PRO A 59 1.05 16.61 1.51
N GLY A 60 0.99 17.60 2.41
CA GLY A 60 0.24 17.51 3.66
C GLY A 60 0.91 16.68 4.78
N ILE A 61 2.01 15.99 4.49
CA ILE A 61 2.75 15.18 5.48
C ILE A 61 4.13 15.79 5.73
N ALA A 62 5.06 15.67 4.78
CA ALA A 62 6.40 16.24 4.89
C ALA A 62 7.12 16.25 3.52
N LYS A 63 8.22 17.02 3.43
CA LYS A 63 9.11 16.99 2.28
C LYS A 63 10.21 15.94 2.45
N ASN A 64 10.67 15.40 1.32
CA ASN A 64 11.80 14.49 1.26
C ASN A 64 11.64 13.30 2.24
N VAL A 65 10.55 12.55 2.09
CA VAL A 65 10.22 11.38 2.91
C VAL A 65 10.35 10.08 2.12
N GLY A 66 10.28 8.94 2.82
CA GLY A 66 10.36 7.62 2.21
C GLY A 66 11.74 7.28 1.66
N GLY A 67 11.75 6.33 0.74
CA GLY A 67 12.93 5.84 0.05
C GLY A 67 13.61 4.64 0.73
N ALA A 68 14.04 3.68 -0.09
CA ALA A 68 14.60 2.42 0.37
C ALA A 68 15.90 2.58 1.17
N GLU A 69 16.72 3.61 0.91
CA GLU A 69 17.91 3.88 1.71
C GLU A 69 17.58 4.17 3.18
N ARG A 70 16.50 4.92 3.45
CA ARG A 70 16.06 5.21 4.81
C ARG A 70 15.45 3.99 5.48
N LEU A 71 14.62 3.25 4.77
CA LEU A 71 14.08 1.98 5.28
C LEU A 71 15.23 1.03 5.64
N HIS A 72 16.23 0.87 4.77
CA HIS A 72 17.43 0.08 5.07
C HIS A 72 18.15 0.55 6.35
N ALA A 73 18.39 1.85 6.47
CA ALA A 73 19.09 2.42 7.62
C ALA A 73 18.28 2.22 8.91
N TYR A 74 16.97 2.42 8.85
CA TYR A 74 16.06 2.21 9.98
C TYR A 74 16.04 0.74 10.41
N ILE A 75 15.79 -0.18 9.49
CA ILE A 75 15.76 -1.63 9.74
C ILE A 75 17.08 -2.09 10.35
N LYS A 76 18.20 -1.67 9.78
CA LYS A 76 19.53 -1.99 10.29
C LYS A 76 19.76 -1.50 11.72
N ASN A 77 19.28 -0.31 12.04
CA ASN A 77 19.42 0.26 13.40
C ASN A 77 18.54 -0.50 14.40
N VAL A 78 17.32 -0.87 14.05
CA VAL A 78 16.45 -1.67 14.92
C VAL A 78 17.04 -3.06 15.13
N LYS A 79 17.49 -3.76 14.08
CA LYS A 79 18.13 -5.09 14.18
C LYS A 79 19.40 -5.09 15.05
N LYS A 80 20.08 -3.95 15.21
CA LYS A 80 21.23 -3.82 16.14
C LYS A 80 20.80 -3.78 17.61
N THR A 81 19.63 -3.21 17.90
CA THR A 81 19.12 -3.09 19.29
C THR A 81 18.32 -4.31 19.70
N ASN A 82 17.63 -4.96 18.76
CA ASN A 82 16.93 -6.21 18.98
C ASN A 82 17.19 -7.18 17.82
N SER A 83 17.95 -8.24 18.06
CA SER A 83 18.23 -9.28 17.05
C SER A 83 17.00 -10.16 16.75
N ALA A 84 16.02 -10.21 17.66
CA ALA A 84 14.73 -10.86 17.44
C ALA A 84 13.77 -9.93 16.66
N THR A 85 14.22 -9.43 15.52
CA THR A 85 13.43 -8.56 14.63
C THR A 85 12.99 -9.32 13.39
N LEU A 86 11.72 -9.19 13.03
CA LEU A 86 11.12 -9.67 11.78
C LEU A 86 10.67 -8.46 10.95
N VAL A 87 10.99 -8.45 9.65
CA VAL A 87 10.69 -7.35 8.73
C VAL A 87 9.74 -7.84 7.65
N LEU A 88 8.54 -7.27 7.60
CA LEU A 88 7.43 -7.74 6.80
C LEU A 88 6.87 -6.64 5.91
N ASP A 89 6.31 -7.05 4.77
CA ASP A 89 5.57 -6.15 3.88
C ASP A 89 4.22 -6.76 3.50
N ALA A 90 3.17 -5.95 3.41
CA ALA A 90 1.83 -6.43 3.14
C ALA A 90 1.38 -6.26 1.68
N GLY A 91 2.32 -6.32 0.72
CA GLY A 91 2.03 -6.34 -0.72
C GLY A 91 1.92 -4.95 -1.37
N ASP A 92 1.63 -4.95 -2.67
CA ASP A 92 1.68 -3.79 -3.55
C ASP A 92 3.07 -3.13 -3.57
N ILE A 93 4.07 -3.95 -3.90
CA ILE A 93 5.45 -3.51 -4.09
C ILE A 93 5.59 -2.75 -5.40
N PHE A 94 4.92 -3.27 -6.45
CA PHE A 94 5.02 -2.79 -7.81
C PHE A 94 4.10 -1.60 -8.07
N GLN A 95 4.33 -0.99 -9.25
CA GLN A 95 3.57 0.12 -9.78
C GLN A 95 3.78 1.43 -8.97
N GLY A 96 3.74 2.58 -9.63
CA GLY A 96 3.73 3.88 -8.95
C GLY A 96 4.77 4.85 -9.46
N THR A 97 5.98 4.41 -9.73
CA THR A 97 7.05 5.31 -10.16
C THR A 97 7.65 4.90 -11.51
N PRO A 98 8.45 5.76 -12.14
CA PRO A 98 9.16 5.39 -13.36
C PRO A 98 10.07 4.17 -13.23
N PHE A 99 10.51 3.83 -12.01
CA PHE A 99 11.29 2.60 -11.81
C PHE A 99 10.48 1.37 -12.25
N TYR A 100 9.25 1.24 -11.79
CA TYR A 100 8.39 0.14 -12.24
C TYR A 100 8.09 0.21 -13.74
N THR A 101 7.75 1.41 -14.24
CA THR A 101 7.46 1.60 -15.67
C THR A 101 8.59 1.07 -16.56
N PHE A 102 9.86 1.27 -16.17
CA PHE A 102 11.02 0.89 -16.98
C PHE A 102 11.63 -0.47 -16.63
N PHE A 103 11.61 -0.86 -15.35
CA PHE A 103 12.32 -2.04 -14.87
C PHE A 103 11.39 -3.17 -14.41
N LYS A 104 10.06 -2.93 -14.42
CA LYS A 104 9.04 -3.97 -14.23
C LYS A 104 9.18 -4.78 -12.94
N GLY A 105 9.62 -4.11 -11.86
CA GLY A 105 9.80 -4.71 -10.53
C GLY A 105 11.24 -5.12 -10.20
N GLU A 106 12.18 -5.04 -11.14
CA GLU A 106 13.58 -5.43 -10.88
C GLU A 106 14.23 -4.54 -9.81
N ALA A 107 14.05 -3.22 -9.92
CA ALA A 107 14.62 -2.26 -9.01
C ALA A 107 14.03 -2.42 -7.59
N GLU A 108 12.74 -2.66 -7.51
CA GLU A 108 11.98 -2.82 -6.27
C GLU A 108 12.39 -4.08 -5.52
N MET A 109 12.41 -5.24 -6.18
CA MET A 109 12.77 -6.52 -5.57
C MET A 109 14.20 -6.51 -5.01
N GLY A 110 15.14 -5.94 -5.76
CA GLY A 110 16.51 -5.80 -5.28
C GLY A 110 16.65 -4.80 -4.13
N ALA A 111 15.91 -3.69 -4.17
CA ALA A 111 15.90 -2.73 -3.07
C ALA A 111 15.34 -3.35 -1.79
N MET A 112 14.24 -4.10 -1.84
CA MET A 112 13.65 -4.80 -0.69
C MET A 112 14.60 -5.88 -0.14
N THR A 113 15.25 -6.66 -1.02
CA THR A 113 16.29 -7.62 -0.63
C THR A 113 17.40 -6.92 0.16
N LEU A 114 17.92 -5.81 -0.36
CA LEU A 114 18.97 -5.03 0.30
C LEU A 114 18.50 -4.33 1.58
N CYS A 115 17.22 -3.99 1.70
CA CYS A 115 16.64 -3.52 2.96
C CYS A 115 16.60 -4.60 4.03
N GLY A 116 16.59 -5.88 3.64
CA GLY A 116 16.59 -7.01 4.56
C GLY A 116 15.19 -7.39 5.04
N TYR A 117 14.19 -7.35 4.14
CA TYR A 117 12.87 -7.92 4.39
C TYR A 117 12.96 -9.43 4.57
N ASP A 118 12.08 -9.98 5.39
CA ASP A 118 11.98 -11.42 5.65
C ASP A 118 10.85 -12.06 4.83
N ALA A 119 9.71 -11.37 4.70
CA ALA A 119 8.59 -11.81 3.88
C ALA A 119 7.71 -10.65 3.38
N THR A 120 7.00 -10.93 2.30
CA THR A 120 5.91 -10.11 1.76
C THR A 120 4.73 -10.98 1.33
N THR A 121 3.58 -10.37 1.01
CA THR A 121 2.43 -11.03 0.39
C THR A 121 2.12 -10.44 -0.98
N LEU A 122 1.14 -11.04 -1.68
CA LEU A 122 0.67 -10.56 -2.97
C LEU A 122 -0.30 -9.38 -2.77
N GLY A 123 -0.02 -8.25 -3.42
CA GLY A 123 -0.98 -7.20 -3.67
C GLY A 123 -1.52 -7.24 -5.11
N ASN A 124 -2.54 -6.45 -5.41
CA ASN A 124 -3.14 -6.42 -6.75
C ASN A 124 -2.19 -5.85 -7.81
N HIS A 125 -1.39 -4.85 -7.45
CA HIS A 125 -0.45 -4.21 -8.36
C HIS A 125 0.81 -5.05 -8.63
N ASP A 126 1.09 -6.07 -7.83
CA ASP A 126 2.18 -7.00 -8.12
C ASP A 126 1.89 -7.84 -9.39
N LEU A 127 0.64 -7.82 -9.87
CA LEU A 127 0.21 -8.48 -11.11
C LEU A 127 0.02 -7.52 -12.31
N ASP A 128 0.40 -6.26 -12.24
CA ASP A 128 0.17 -5.26 -13.30
C ASP A 128 0.85 -5.57 -14.66
N ASP A 129 1.93 -6.36 -14.64
CA ASP A 129 2.54 -6.95 -15.86
C ASP A 129 2.35 -8.48 -15.91
N GLY A 130 1.39 -9.01 -15.17
CA GLY A 130 0.98 -10.40 -15.14
C GLY A 130 1.87 -11.32 -14.31
N LEU A 131 1.38 -12.55 -14.12
CA LEU A 131 2.03 -13.56 -13.29
C LEU A 131 3.44 -13.91 -13.76
N ASP A 132 3.67 -14.01 -15.07
CA ASP A 132 4.97 -14.43 -15.62
C ASP A 132 6.06 -13.39 -15.29
N ASN A 133 5.71 -12.08 -15.32
CA ASN A 133 6.63 -11.03 -14.87
C ASN A 133 6.91 -11.14 -13.37
N LEU A 134 5.88 -11.23 -12.54
CA LEU A 134 6.06 -11.37 -11.09
C LEU A 134 6.97 -12.54 -10.76
N LEU A 135 6.70 -13.74 -11.30
CA LEU A 135 7.53 -14.94 -11.07
C LEU A 135 8.98 -14.77 -11.56
N LYS A 136 9.20 -13.99 -12.62
CA LYS A 136 10.55 -13.64 -13.09
C LYS A 136 11.27 -12.75 -12.07
N GLN A 137 10.60 -11.76 -11.52
CA GLN A 137 11.21 -10.83 -10.55
C GLN A 137 11.46 -11.49 -9.20
N LEU A 138 10.58 -12.38 -8.76
CA LEU A 138 10.75 -13.13 -7.51
C LEU A 138 12.05 -13.97 -7.47
N LYS A 139 12.61 -14.36 -8.62
CA LYS A 139 13.92 -15.04 -8.68
C LYS A 139 15.09 -14.17 -8.21
N LYS A 140 14.87 -12.85 -8.08
CA LYS A 140 15.87 -11.87 -7.60
C LYS A 140 15.67 -11.50 -6.14
N ALA A 141 14.55 -11.95 -5.53
CA ALA A 141 14.23 -11.70 -4.14
C ALA A 141 14.94 -12.69 -3.22
N ASP A 142 15.51 -12.20 -2.13
CA ASP A 142 16.11 -13.01 -1.06
C ASP A 142 15.22 -13.00 0.20
N PHE A 143 13.91 -12.83 -0.01
CA PHE A 143 12.88 -12.88 1.01
C PHE A 143 11.73 -13.77 0.53
N SER A 144 10.84 -14.18 1.45
CA SER A 144 9.73 -15.07 1.11
C SER A 144 8.55 -14.28 0.55
N PHE A 145 8.01 -14.72 -0.59
CA PHE A 145 6.77 -14.21 -1.15
C PHE A 145 5.65 -15.22 -0.85
N LEU A 146 4.66 -14.81 -0.07
CA LEU A 146 3.65 -15.69 0.50
C LEU A 146 2.26 -15.32 0.01
N CYS A 147 1.48 -16.30 -0.46
CA CYS A 147 0.06 -16.10 -0.74
C CYS A 147 -0.68 -17.44 -0.72
N ALA A 148 -1.52 -17.65 0.28
CA ALA A 148 -2.17 -18.93 0.54
C ALA A 148 -3.36 -19.22 -0.36
N ASN A 149 -3.97 -18.19 -0.97
CA ASN A 149 -5.29 -18.30 -1.57
C ASN A 149 -5.34 -18.03 -3.08
N VAL A 150 -4.17 -18.13 -3.77
CA VAL A 150 -4.08 -18.02 -5.23
C VAL A 150 -3.58 -19.34 -5.82
N PHE A 151 -4.32 -19.85 -6.82
CA PHE A 151 -4.12 -21.16 -7.41
C PHE A 151 -4.10 -21.12 -8.92
N TYR A 152 -3.41 -22.07 -9.55
CA TYR A 152 -3.47 -22.26 -11.00
C TYR A 152 -4.82 -22.86 -11.41
N LYS A 153 -5.48 -22.28 -12.41
CA LYS A 153 -6.71 -22.83 -13.00
C LYS A 153 -6.51 -24.25 -13.51
N GLY A 154 -7.48 -25.11 -13.25
CA GLY A 154 -7.49 -26.49 -13.73
C GLY A 154 -6.61 -27.49 -12.95
N SER A 155 -5.83 -27.05 -11.95
CA SER A 155 -4.96 -27.96 -11.21
C SER A 155 -5.06 -27.89 -9.68
N ASN A 156 -5.70 -26.86 -9.12
CA ASN A 156 -5.71 -26.55 -7.69
C ASN A 156 -4.31 -26.45 -7.05
N LYS A 157 -3.25 -26.34 -7.88
CA LYS A 157 -1.90 -26.17 -7.40
C LYS A 157 -1.70 -24.73 -6.93
N PRO A 158 -1.18 -24.49 -5.71
CA PRO A 158 -0.89 -23.13 -5.26
C PRO A 158 0.17 -22.46 -6.15
N VAL A 159 0.02 -21.15 -6.38
CA VAL A 159 0.99 -20.37 -7.16
C VAL A 159 2.20 -20.01 -6.31
N PHE A 160 1.97 -19.71 -5.03
CA PHE A 160 2.97 -19.26 -4.07
C PHE A 160 2.97 -20.17 -2.84
N ASP A 161 4.03 -20.07 -2.03
CA ASP A 161 4.04 -20.67 -0.70
C ASP A 161 2.94 -20.00 0.16
N ALA A 162 2.18 -20.82 0.89
CA ALA A 162 1.08 -20.33 1.69
C ALA A 162 1.55 -19.63 2.97
N PHE A 163 2.65 -20.11 3.55
CA PHE A 163 3.23 -19.61 4.79
C PHE A 163 4.71 -19.98 4.90
N LYS A 164 5.41 -19.31 5.82
CA LYS A 164 6.77 -19.68 6.25
C LYS A 164 6.89 -19.55 7.77
N ILE A 165 7.71 -20.43 8.36
CA ILE A 165 8.04 -20.37 9.79
C ILE A 165 9.43 -19.76 9.93
N PHE A 166 9.53 -18.71 10.74
CA PHE A 166 10.76 -18.02 11.10
C PHE A 166 11.11 -18.31 12.56
N GLU A 167 12.40 -18.42 12.84
CA GLU A 167 12.90 -18.52 14.21
C GLU A 167 13.59 -17.20 14.59
N ARG A 168 13.09 -16.53 15.64
CA ARG A 168 13.63 -15.27 16.16
C ARG A 168 13.53 -15.26 17.69
N GLY A 169 14.65 -14.98 18.37
CA GLY A 169 14.68 -14.91 19.84
C GLY A 169 14.18 -16.18 20.55
N GLY A 170 14.35 -17.35 19.94
CA GLY A 170 13.83 -18.62 20.46
C GLY A 170 12.33 -18.86 20.23
N LEU A 171 11.67 -17.96 19.47
CA LEU A 171 10.26 -18.09 19.07
C LEU A 171 10.18 -18.70 17.68
N LYS A 172 9.19 -19.57 17.47
CA LYS A 172 8.71 -20.03 16.15
C LYS A 172 7.54 -19.17 15.73
N ILE A 173 7.72 -18.42 14.65
CA ILE A 173 6.75 -17.45 14.15
C ILE A 173 6.29 -17.89 12.76
N ALA A 174 5.02 -18.25 12.62
CA ALA A 174 4.43 -18.53 11.31
C ALA A 174 3.93 -17.22 10.70
N VAL A 175 4.28 -16.98 9.44
CA VAL A 175 3.78 -15.86 8.63
C VAL A 175 3.00 -16.47 7.48
N ILE A 176 1.71 -16.15 7.38
CA ILE A 176 0.78 -16.59 6.33
C ILE A 176 0.52 -15.38 5.43
N GLY A 177 0.52 -15.53 4.11
CA GLY A 177 0.16 -14.46 3.18
C GLY A 177 -1.24 -14.66 2.60
N ALA A 178 -1.99 -13.57 2.35
CA ALA A 178 -3.27 -13.63 1.66
C ALA A 178 -3.61 -12.31 0.93
N ILE A 179 -4.26 -12.42 -0.23
CA ILE A 179 -4.87 -11.30 -0.96
C ILE A 179 -6.39 -11.35 -0.79
N GLY A 180 -7.01 -10.19 -0.59
CA GLY A 180 -8.45 -10.08 -0.41
C GLY A 180 -9.22 -10.03 -1.72
N LYS A 181 -10.52 -10.35 -1.64
CA LYS A 181 -11.41 -10.31 -2.80
C LYS A 181 -11.49 -8.91 -3.43
N SER A 182 -11.53 -7.84 -2.65
CA SER A 182 -11.57 -6.46 -3.16
C SER A 182 -10.33 -6.09 -3.97
N ALA A 183 -9.15 -6.50 -3.50
CA ALA A 183 -7.89 -6.32 -4.21
C ALA A 183 -7.84 -7.20 -5.47
N TRP A 184 -8.35 -8.42 -5.40
CA TRP A 184 -8.41 -9.32 -6.55
C TRP A 184 -9.32 -8.81 -7.68
N ASP A 185 -10.48 -8.28 -7.34
CA ASP A 185 -11.51 -7.86 -8.31
C ASP A 185 -11.08 -6.64 -9.16
N VAL A 186 -10.07 -5.88 -8.74
CA VAL A 186 -9.54 -4.74 -9.50
C VAL A 186 -8.40 -5.12 -10.44
N ILE A 187 -7.89 -6.35 -10.37
CA ILE A 187 -6.86 -6.85 -11.31
C ILE A 187 -7.49 -7.06 -12.70
N PRO A 188 -6.90 -6.51 -13.77
CA PRO A 188 -7.41 -6.71 -15.12
C PRO A 188 -7.53 -8.20 -15.50
N ALA A 189 -8.68 -8.60 -16.04
CA ALA A 189 -9.01 -10.00 -16.33
C ALA A 189 -7.95 -10.73 -17.19
N LYS A 190 -7.28 -10.01 -18.11
CA LYS A 190 -6.18 -10.54 -18.94
C LYS A 190 -5.01 -11.12 -18.14
N TYR A 191 -4.78 -10.62 -16.92
CA TYR A 191 -3.70 -11.10 -16.04
C TYR A 191 -4.14 -12.28 -15.15
N LEU A 192 -5.46 -12.53 -15.10
CA LEU A 192 -6.07 -13.60 -14.31
C LEU A 192 -6.40 -14.87 -15.14
N GLU A 193 -5.99 -14.94 -16.40
CA GLU A 193 -6.34 -16.07 -17.29
C GLU A 193 -5.84 -17.43 -16.75
N LYS A 194 -4.63 -17.45 -16.13
CA LYS A 194 -3.97 -18.67 -15.64
C LYS A 194 -4.29 -19.01 -14.18
N ILE A 195 -4.84 -18.07 -13.42
CA ILE A 195 -4.96 -18.17 -11.96
C ILE A 195 -6.35 -17.80 -11.47
N TYR A 196 -6.67 -18.24 -10.25
CA TYR A 196 -7.91 -17.87 -9.58
C TYR A 196 -7.67 -17.66 -8.09
N HIS A 197 -8.53 -16.87 -7.47
CA HIS A 197 -8.58 -16.56 -6.05
C HIS A 197 -9.59 -17.49 -5.35
N ALA A 198 -9.25 -17.92 -4.14
CA ALA A 198 -10.13 -18.66 -3.26
C ALA A 198 -10.34 -17.87 -1.96
N ASP A 199 -11.35 -18.27 -1.16
CA ASP A 199 -11.72 -17.60 0.09
C ASP A 199 -10.52 -17.45 1.04
N GLU A 200 -10.04 -16.24 1.16
CA GLU A 200 -8.87 -15.86 1.95
C GLU A 200 -9.06 -16.17 3.43
N THR A 201 -10.25 -15.89 3.96
CA THR A 201 -10.58 -16.08 5.38
C THR A 201 -10.61 -17.56 5.75
N ALA A 202 -11.29 -18.38 4.95
CA ALA A 202 -11.38 -19.81 5.18
C ALA A 202 -10.00 -20.49 5.10
N ILE A 203 -9.19 -20.12 4.10
CA ILE A 203 -7.88 -20.72 3.89
C ILE A 203 -6.91 -20.30 4.99
N ALA A 204 -6.80 -19.01 5.30
CA ALA A 204 -5.89 -18.53 6.34
C ALA A 204 -6.24 -19.12 7.72
N ASN A 205 -7.52 -19.17 8.09
CA ASN A 205 -7.96 -19.78 9.34
C ASN A 205 -7.66 -21.29 9.42
N ASN A 206 -7.84 -22.04 8.32
CA ASN A 206 -7.51 -23.46 8.28
C ASN A 206 -6.00 -23.70 8.48
N ILE A 207 -5.15 -22.88 7.85
CA ILE A 207 -3.69 -22.94 8.01
C ILE A 207 -3.32 -22.58 9.45
N ALA A 208 -3.83 -21.47 9.98
CA ALA A 208 -3.56 -21.02 11.34
C ALA A 208 -3.92 -22.07 12.38
N ALA A 209 -5.10 -22.70 12.27
CA ALA A 209 -5.56 -23.75 13.18
C ALA A 209 -4.62 -24.97 13.18
N LYS A 210 -4.10 -25.38 12.01
CA LYS A 210 -3.13 -26.47 11.89
C LYS A 210 -1.77 -26.12 12.49
N LEU A 211 -1.34 -24.86 12.34
CA LEU A 211 -0.03 -24.40 12.81
C LEU A 211 0.00 -24.07 14.31
N ARG A 212 -1.16 -23.73 14.92
CA ARG A 212 -1.22 -23.20 16.30
C ARG A 212 -0.50 -24.05 17.35
N LYS A 213 -0.51 -25.36 17.21
CA LYS A 213 0.17 -26.29 18.14
C LYS A 213 1.70 -26.42 17.90
N HIS A 214 2.20 -25.85 16.81
CA HIS A 214 3.59 -26.03 16.36
C HIS A 214 4.42 -24.76 16.40
N VAL A 215 3.77 -23.60 16.60
CA VAL A 215 4.40 -22.29 16.59
C VAL A 215 3.94 -21.43 17.77
N ASP A 216 4.73 -20.44 18.12
CA ASP A 216 4.48 -19.55 19.24
C ASP A 216 3.60 -18.35 18.84
N ILE A 217 3.86 -17.77 17.67
CA ILE A 217 3.15 -16.61 17.11
C ILE A 217 2.70 -16.94 15.68
N ILE A 218 1.48 -16.50 15.32
CA ILE A 218 0.96 -16.57 13.95
C ILE A 218 0.61 -15.16 13.47
N ILE A 219 1.20 -14.77 12.34
CA ILE A 219 1.02 -13.47 11.68
C ILE A 219 0.33 -13.71 10.34
N LEU A 220 -0.72 -12.96 10.05
CA LEU A 220 -1.25 -12.82 8.69
C LEU A 220 -0.66 -11.58 8.04
N LEU A 221 0.07 -11.75 6.93
CA LEU A 221 0.35 -10.69 5.97
C LEU A 221 -0.86 -10.58 5.05
N SER A 222 -1.57 -9.49 5.19
CA SER A 222 -2.90 -9.29 4.62
C SER A 222 -2.89 -8.18 3.58
N HIS A 223 -3.28 -8.51 2.35
CA HIS A 223 -3.66 -7.50 1.37
C HIS A 223 -5.18 -7.49 1.16
N LEU A 224 -5.94 -7.54 2.27
CA LEU A 224 -7.40 -7.56 2.26
C LEU A 224 -8.02 -6.16 2.33
N GLY A 225 -7.34 -5.24 3.00
CA GLY A 225 -7.86 -3.93 3.38
C GLY A 225 -8.34 -3.87 4.84
N TYR A 226 -8.43 -2.65 5.37
CA TYR A 226 -8.61 -2.42 6.82
C TYR A 226 -9.89 -3.03 7.39
N GLU A 227 -11.06 -2.75 6.80
CA GLU A 227 -12.32 -3.30 7.30
C GLU A 227 -12.41 -4.83 7.20
N PRO A 228 -11.99 -5.47 6.09
CA PRO A 228 -11.83 -6.91 6.03
C PRO A 228 -10.84 -7.47 7.07
N ASP A 229 -9.72 -6.78 7.35
CA ASP A 229 -8.77 -7.19 8.39
C ASP A 229 -9.39 -7.20 9.78
N LEU A 230 -10.21 -6.18 10.11
CA LEU A 230 -10.96 -6.15 11.37
C LEU A 230 -11.98 -7.29 11.46
N ALA A 231 -12.69 -7.58 10.35
CA ALA A 231 -13.66 -8.69 10.30
C ALA A 231 -12.96 -10.05 10.43
N PHE A 232 -11.82 -10.22 9.76
CA PHE A 232 -10.98 -11.41 9.89
C PHE A 232 -10.51 -11.59 11.34
N ALA A 233 -9.95 -10.56 11.94
CA ALA A 233 -9.41 -10.61 13.31
C ALA A 233 -10.48 -11.03 14.34
N ARG A 234 -11.75 -10.57 14.20
CA ARG A 234 -12.86 -10.97 15.09
C ARG A 234 -13.13 -12.47 15.06
N ASN A 235 -12.91 -13.11 13.91
CA ASN A 235 -13.29 -14.50 13.65
C ASN A 235 -12.10 -15.48 13.57
N SER A 236 -10.89 -15.03 13.95
CA SER A 236 -9.65 -15.77 13.73
C SER A 236 -8.81 -15.91 15.02
N PRO A 237 -9.30 -16.67 16.01
CA PRO A 237 -8.65 -16.76 17.33
C PRO A 237 -7.27 -17.44 17.30
N ASN A 238 -6.89 -18.06 16.20
CA ASN A 238 -5.56 -18.66 16.04
C ASN A 238 -4.53 -17.72 15.39
N VAL A 239 -4.91 -16.49 15.02
CA VAL A 239 -4.00 -15.49 14.47
C VAL A 239 -3.76 -14.40 15.51
N ASP A 240 -2.50 -14.15 15.83
CA ASP A 240 -2.11 -13.20 16.88
C ASP A 240 -1.99 -11.77 16.33
N ILE A 241 -1.54 -11.63 15.07
CA ILE A 241 -1.23 -10.34 14.46
C ILE A 241 -1.68 -10.35 13.00
N VAL A 242 -2.29 -9.26 12.54
CA VAL A 242 -2.56 -8.95 11.13
C VAL A 242 -1.73 -7.72 10.75
N VAL A 243 -0.88 -7.87 9.74
CA VAL A 243 -0.17 -6.76 9.09
C VAL A 243 -0.88 -6.51 7.76
N GLY A 244 -1.64 -5.43 7.70
CA GLY A 244 -2.55 -5.12 6.60
C GLY A 244 -1.97 -4.19 5.54
N GLY A 245 -2.59 -4.21 4.35
CA GLY A 245 -2.31 -3.36 3.19
C GLY A 245 -3.58 -2.97 2.41
N HIS A 246 -3.44 -2.61 1.15
CA HIS A 246 -4.47 -2.28 0.15
C HIS A 246 -5.20 -0.95 0.37
N THR A 247 -5.74 -0.68 1.54
CA THR A 247 -6.54 0.53 1.80
C THR A 247 -5.74 1.75 2.23
N ASN A 248 -4.42 1.64 2.30
CA ASN A 248 -3.54 2.75 2.68
C ASN A 248 -3.92 3.41 4.01
N THR A 249 -4.39 2.64 4.99
CA THR A 249 -4.88 3.18 6.26
C THR A 249 -3.71 3.55 7.18
N THR A 250 -3.78 4.73 7.79
CA THR A 250 -2.75 5.21 8.74
C THR A 250 -3.13 4.82 10.16
N LEU A 251 -2.65 3.67 10.65
CA LEU A 251 -2.82 3.26 12.03
C LEU A 251 -1.62 3.70 12.87
N LYS A 252 -1.69 4.90 13.44
CA LYS A 252 -0.61 5.45 14.30
C LYS A 252 -0.32 4.58 15.53
N LYS A 253 -1.30 3.78 15.95
CA LYS A 253 -1.18 2.78 17.03
C LYS A 253 -1.86 1.49 16.57
N PRO A 254 -1.41 0.32 17.06
CA PRO A 254 -2.08 -0.95 16.84
C PRO A 254 -3.53 -0.94 17.32
N VAL A 255 -4.39 -1.68 16.63
CA VAL A 255 -5.77 -1.91 17.05
C VAL A 255 -5.89 -3.33 17.58
N LEU A 256 -6.27 -3.51 18.83
CA LEU A 256 -6.54 -4.82 19.40
C LEU A 256 -8.01 -5.18 19.18
N ILE A 257 -8.26 -6.26 18.45
CA ILE A 257 -9.58 -6.82 18.23
C ILE A 257 -9.78 -8.01 19.18
N GLN A 258 -10.65 -7.84 20.15
CA GLN A 258 -10.98 -8.88 21.11
C GLN A 258 -11.68 -10.07 20.41
N ASN A 259 -11.21 -11.27 20.71
CA ASN A 259 -11.78 -12.54 20.26
C ASN A 259 -11.48 -13.64 21.30
N SER A 260 -11.63 -14.92 20.97
CA SER A 260 -11.38 -16.04 21.88
C SER A 260 -9.93 -16.56 21.84
N ALA A 261 -8.95 -15.73 21.42
CA ALA A 261 -7.54 -16.14 21.34
C ALA A 261 -6.94 -16.40 22.74
N ASP A 262 -6.28 -17.54 22.89
CA ASP A 262 -5.52 -17.89 24.12
C ASP A 262 -4.03 -17.53 23.95
N ASN A 263 -3.75 -16.25 23.68
CA ASN A 263 -2.42 -15.74 23.40
C ASN A 263 -1.89 -14.73 24.44
N GLY A 264 -2.59 -14.57 25.56
CA GLY A 264 -2.24 -13.69 26.66
C GLY A 264 -2.90 -12.32 26.63
N ILE A 265 -3.28 -11.81 25.44
CA ILE A 265 -3.98 -10.54 25.26
C ILE A 265 -5.47 -10.70 24.87
N GLY A 266 -5.93 -11.94 24.63
CA GLY A 266 -7.31 -12.27 24.35
C GLY A 266 -7.82 -11.69 23.02
N GLY A 267 -6.96 -11.53 22.03
CA GLY A 267 -7.35 -10.93 20.76
C GLY A 267 -6.25 -10.92 19.71
N THR A 268 -6.55 -10.30 18.59
CA THR A 268 -5.65 -10.13 17.44
C THR A 268 -5.24 -8.67 17.29
N ILE A 269 -3.94 -8.40 17.15
CA ILE A 269 -3.37 -7.07 16.91
C ILE A 269 -3.45 -6.78 15.42
N VAL A 270 -4.04 -5.65 15.01
CA VAL A 270 -4.13 -5.21 13.62
C VAL A 270 -3.27 -3.98 13.40
N LEU A 271 -2.44 -4.02 12.35
CA LEU A 271 -1.47 -3.00 11.96
C LEU A 271 -1.67 -2.62 10.50
N GLN A 272 -1.46 -1.34 10.15
CA GLN A 272 -1.29 -0.88 8.77
C GLN A 272 -0.46 0.40 8.76
N GLY A 273 0.49 0.53 7.82
CA GLY A 273 1.54 1.56 7.83
C GLY A 273 1.38 2.69 6.81
N PHE A 274 0.16 2.93 6.28
CA PHE A 274 -0.10 3.87 5.19
C PHE A 274 0.45 3.32 3.86
N LYS A 275 1.23 4.12 3.11
CA LYS A 275 1.75 3.76 1.78
C LYS A 275 3.12 4.37 1.49
N TRP A 276 3.76 3.93 0.40
CA TRP A 276 4.95 4.52 -0.24
C TRP A 276 6.19 4.54 0.65
N GLY A 277 6.19 3.75 1.72
CA GLY A 277 7.30 3.77 2.67
C GLY A 277 7.49 5.12 3.37
N ILE A 278 6.45 5.98 3.41
CA ILE A 278 6.46 7.24 4.18
C ILE A 278 6.70 6.94 5.66
N TYR A 279 6.10 5.87 6.15
CA TYR A 279 6.31 5.36 7.50
C TYR A 279 6.86 3.92 7.44
N ALA A 280 7.70 3.59 8.41
CA ALA A 280 7.93 2.22 8.84
C ALA A 280 7.11 1.99 10.11
N GLY A 281 6.20 1.03 10.09
CA GLY A 281 5.50 0.59 11.28
C GLY A 281 6.43 -0.27 12.14
N ARG A 282 6.36 -0.10 13.47
CA ARG A 282 7.09 -0.92 14.43
C ARG A 282 6.13 -1.40 15.51
N LEU A 283 6.16 -2.70 15.77
CA LEU A 283 5.47 -3.35 16.88
C LEU A 283 6.51 -4.06 17.75
N ASP A 284 6.62 -3.65 18.98
CA ASP A 284 7.42 -4.30 20.00
C ASP A 284 6.51 -5.15 20.89
N ILE A 285 6.83 -6.43 21.08
CA ILE A 285 6.03 -7.41 21.82
C ILE A 285 6.91 -8.02 22.91
N LYS A 286 6.37 -8.13 24.12
CA LYS A 286 6.95 -8.91 25.19
C LYS A 286 6.12 -10.17 25.43
N LEU A 287 6.82 -11.28 25.59
CA LEU A 287 6.22 -12.58 25.86
C LEU A 287 6.75 -13.11 27.20
N LYS A 288 5.87 -13.75 27.97
CA LYS A 288 6.25 -14.46 29.19
C LYS A 288 6.92 -15.81 28.87
N GLY A 289 7.43 -16.49 29.88
CA GLY A 289 8.08 -17.79 29.72
C GLY A 289 7.22 -18.88 29.09
N ASP A 290 5.89 -18.76 29.17
CA ASP A 290 4.91 -19.60 28.47
C ASP A 290 4.68 -19.19 27.00
N LYS A 291 5.43 -18.19 26.52
CA LYS A 291 5.38 -17.62 25.17
C LYS A 291 4.06 -16.95 24.80
N LYS A 292 3.27 -16.56 25.80
CA LYS A 292 2.08 -15.72 25.62
C LYS A 292 2.45 -14.25 25.66
N ILE A 293 1.79 -13.44 24.85
CA ILE A 293 1.99 -11.99 24.78
C ILE A 293 1.55 -11.38 26.12
N SER A 294 2.45 -10.67 26.79
CA SER A 294 2.15 -9.94 28.02
C SER A 294 1.92 -8.45 27.80
N GLU A 295 2.69 -7.89 26.87
CA GLU A 295 2.63 -6.47 26.53
C GLU A 295 2.91 -6.29 25.04
N PHE A 296 2.35 -5.25 24.46
CA PHE A 296 2.73 -4.79 23.13
C PHE A 296 2.63 -3.27 23.03
N GLU A 297 3.52 -2.69 22.25
CA GLU A 297 3.50 -1.28 21.89
C GLU A 297 3.81 -1.15 20.40
N GLY A 298 3.06 -0.28 19.70
CA GLY A 298 3.33 -0.02 18.29
C GLY A 298 3.18 1.43 17.91
N ARG A 299 3.90 1.81 16.84
CA ARG A 299 3.92 3.16 16.30
C ARG A 299 4.28 3.16 14.81
N LEU A 300 4.08 4.30 14.18
CA LEU A 300 4.58 4.60 12.85
C LEU A 300 5.74 5.60 12.96
N ASP A 301 6.93 5.19 12.53
CA ASP A 301 8.11 6.05 12.48
C ASP A 301 8.22 6.68 11.08
N LEU A 302 8.29 8.01 11.00
CA LEU A 302 8.37 8.75 9.74
C LEU A 302 9.75 8.56 9.11
N MET A 303 9.80 8.15 7.84
CA MET A 303 11.05 7.99 7.09
C MET A 303 11.49 9.31 6.47
N ASP A 304 11.90 10.26 7.29
CA ASP A 304 12.39 11.57 6.88
C ASP A 304 13.91 11.74 7.06
N SER A 305 14.40 12.98 7.03
CA SER A 305 15.82 13.30 7.18
C SER A 305 16.41 13.03 8.58
N SER A 306 15.60 12.72 9.58
CA SER A 306 16.06 12.27 10.91
C SER A 306 16.70 10.90 10.84
N VAL A 307 16.25 10.04 9.91
CA VAL A 307 16.86 8.75 9.62
C VAL A 307 18.12 8.96 8.79
N LYS A 308 19.29 8.85 9.43
CA LYS A 308 20.58 9.09 8.77
C LYS A 308 20.95 7.94 7.83
N THR A 309 21.19 8.28 6.58
CA THR A 309 21.65 7.36 5.52
C THR A 309 23.12 7.55 5.21
N SER A 310 23.71 6.63 4.48
CA SER A 310 25.09 6.72 3.97
C SER A 310 25.13 6.38 2.47
N LYS A 311 25.63 7.30 1.66
CA LYS A 311 25.81 7.11 0.21
C LYS A 311 26.83 6.03 -0.19
N LYS A 312 27.53 5.44 0.80
CA LYS A 312 28.56 4.40 0.56
C LYS A 312 28.02 2.99 0.73
N THR A 313 26.70 2.81 0.89
CA THR A 313 26.07 1.49 1.08
C THR A 313 25.84 0.77 -0.25
N TYR A 314 25.68 -0.55 -0.21
CA TYR A 314 25.31 -1.33 -1.41
C TYR A 314 23.96 -0.88 -1.97
N ILE A 315 22.99 -0.60 -1.11
CA ILE A 315 21.67 -0.15 -1.55
C ILE A 315 21.73 1.21 -2.26
N SER A 316 22.56 2.17 -1.77
CA SER A 316 22.73 3.45 -2.44
C SER A 316 23.31 3.30 -3.85
N LYS A 317 24.32 2.44 -4.00
CA LYS A 317 24.91 2.14 -5.31
C LYS A 317 23.94 1.42 -6.24
N TYR A 318 23.15 0.49 -5.68
CA TYR A 318 22.14 -0.23 -6.44
C TYR A 318 21.09 0.72 -7.00
N ILE A 319 20.50 1.58 -6.15
CA ILE A 319 19.49 2.56 -6.57
C ILE A 319 20.08 3.54 -7.58
N GLU A 320 21.31 4.05 -7.36
CA GLU A 320 21.96 5.00 -8.29
C GLU A 320 22.17 4.38 -9.67
N SER A 321 22.54 3.10 -9.78
CA SER A 321 22.70 2.44 -11.08
C SER A 321 21.40 2.41 -11.91
N PHE A 322 20.25 2.16 -11.26
CA PHE A 322 18.95 2.24 -11.92
C PHE A 322 18.56 3.68 -12.26
N ASN A 323 18.86 4.62 -11.38
CA ASN A 323 18.55 6.03 -11.58
C ASN A 323 19.31 6.61 -12.77
N GLU A 324 20.56 6.23 -12.98
CA GLU A 324 21.33 6.63 -14.17
C GLU A 324 20.74 6.06 -15.46
N ILE A 325 20.42 4.77 -15.49
CA ILE A 325 19.73 4.15 -16.64
C ILE A 325 18.37 4.82 -16.90
N MET A 326 17.66 5.19 -15.85
CA MET A 326 16.36 5.86 -15.95
C MET A 326 16.48 7.24 -16.58
N LYS A 327 17.51 8.02 -16.25
CA LYS A 327 17.74 9.36 -16.87
C LYS A 327 17.77 9.27 -18.40
N ASP A 328 18.43 8.26 -18.95
CA ASP A 328 18.46 8.04 -20.40
C ASP A 328 17.08 7.64 -20.94
N LYS A 329 16.35 6.79 -20.21
CA LYS A 329 15.04 6.30 -20.61
C LYS A 329 13.95 7.37 -20.62
N ILE A 330 13.95 8.29 -19.66
CA ILE A 330 12.95 9.38 -19.61
C ILE A 330 13.13 10.40 -20.76
N SER A 331 14.31 10.47 -21.36
CA SER A 331 14.56 11.29 -22.55
C SER A 331 14.04 10.66 -23.84
N LEU A 332 13.63 9.38 -23.81
CA LEU A 332 13.13 8.68 -24.99
C LEU A 332 11.89 9.36 -25.57
N LYS A 333 11.90 9.48 -26.89
CA LYS A 333 10.77 9.96 -27.67
C LYS A 333 9.63 8.97 -27.61
N LEU A 334 8.45 9.46 -27.27
CA LEU A 334 7.18 8.72 -27.27
C LEU A 334 6.41 8.90 -28.58
N GLY A 335 6.35 10.14 -29.06
CA GLY A 335 5.55 10.52 -30.21
C GLY A 335 5.90 11.91 -30.72
N VAL A 336 5.07 12.42 -31.65
CA VAL A 336 5.20 13.75 -32.22
C VAL A 336 3.83 14.43 -32.18
N SER A 337 3.76 15.63 -31.60
CA SER A 337 2.56 16.46 -31.62
C SER A 337 2.58 17.42 -32.80
N GLU A 338 1.46 17.49 -33.54
CA GLU A 338 1.31 18.40 -34.69
C GLU A 338 1.35 19.87 -34.27
N ALA A 339 0.93 20.20 -33.04
CA ALA A 339 0.97 21.55 -32.49
C ALA A 339 1.19 21.50 -30.97
N GLU A 340 1.58 22.65 -30.41
CA GLU A 340 1.66 22.82 -28.97
C GLU A 340 0.26 22.72 -28.33
N MET A 341 0.16 21.93 -27.25
CA MET A 341 -1.02 21.92 -26.39
C MET A 341 -0.72 22.76 -25.17
N THR A 342 -1.17 23.99 -25.20
CA THR A 342 -0.89 25.00 -24.18
C THR A 342 -1.48 24.66 -22.83
N TYR A 343 -0.78 25.16 -21.80
CA TYR A 343 -1.21 25.18 -20.43
C TYR A 343 -0.98 26.60 -19.89
N SER A 344 -2.03 27.21 -19.37
CA SER A 344 -1.96 28.55 -18.78
C SER A 344 -2.73 28.58 -17.47
N ASP A 345 -2.11 29.07 -16.41
CA ASP A 345 -2.75 29.19 -15.09
C ASP A 345 -4.04 30.04 -15.14
N ASP A 346 -4.09 31.09 -15.97
CA ASP A 346 -5.25 31.95 -16.09
C ASP A 346 -6.43 31.30 -16.82
N THR A 347 -6.13 30.49 -17.84
CA THR A 347 -7.18 29.88 -18.69
C THR A 347 -7.65 28.52 -18.17
N ARG A 348 -6.78 27.70 -17.59
CA ARG A 348 -7.13 26.35 -17.09
C ARG A 348 -8.22 26.33 -16.03
N HIS A 349 -8.37 27.42 -15.28
CA HIS A 349 -9.39 27.56 -14.24
C HIS A 349 -10.74 28.01 -14.77
N ARG A 350 -10.79 28.51 -16.01
CA ARG A 350 -11.97 29.09 -16.61
C ARG A 350 -12.45 28.42 -17.88
N ARG A 351 -11.62 27.56 -18.50
CA ARG A 351 -11.95 26.92 -19.77
C ARG A 351 -11.37 25.51 -19.85
N ASP A 352 -12.00 24.70 -20.67
CA ASP A 352 -11.41 23.48 -21.18
C ASP A 352 -10.23 23.82 -22.12
N LEU A 353 -9.16 23.03 -21.99
CA LEU A 353 -7.94 23.16 -22.79
C LEU A 353 -7.79 21.94 -23.70
N PRO A 354 -7.23 22.09 -24.93
CA PRO A 354 -6.93 20.95 -25.78
C PRO A 354 -6.13 19.86 -25.07
N LEU A 355 -5.15 20.23 -24.26
CA LEU A 355 -4.38 19.28 -23.44
C LEU A 355 -5.25 18.57 -22.40
N GLY A 356 -6.15 19.30 -21.74
CA GLY A 356 -7.08 18.73 -20.77
C GLY A 356 -8.05 17.75 -21.41
N ILE A 357 -8.60 18.09 -22.58
CA ILE A 357 -9.47 17.20 -23.35
C ILE A 357 -8.72 15.93 -23.76
N TYR A 358 -7.50 16.09 -24.32
CA TYR A 358 -6.66 14.96 -24.74
C TYR A 358 -6.38 13.98 -23.59
N ILE A 359 -6.00 14.49 -22.42
CA ILE A 359 -5.74 13.67 -21.24
C ILE A 359 -7.03 13.00 -20.74
N CYS A 360 -8.14 13.75 -20.68
CA CYS A 360 -9.44 13.20 -20.27
C CYS A 360 -9.98 12.15 -21.24
N ASP A 361 -9.70 12.27 -22.55
CA ASP A 361 -10.10 11.25 -23.54
C ASP A 361 -9.34 9.94 -23.31
N ILE A 362 -8.05 10.02 -22.96
CA ILE A 362 -7.26 8.83 -22.58
C ILE A 362 -7.81 8.23 -21.28
N LEU A 363 -8.06 9.06 -20.29
CA LEU A 363 -8.67 8.64 -19.02
C LEU A 363 -10.01 7.95 -19.23
N ASN A 364 -10.89 8.56 -20.05
CA ASN A 364 -12.21 8.01 -20.39
C ASN A 364 -12.11 6.63 -21.05
N LYS A 365 -11.20 6.50 -22.02
CA LYS A 365 -10.93 5.25 -22.72
C LYS A 365 -10.40 4.18 -21.75
N THR A 366 -9.43 4.52 -20.91
CA THR A 366 -8.82 3.59 -19.95
C THR A 366 -9.83 3.15 -18.89
N GLY A 367 -10.64 4.06 -18.35
CA GLY A 367 -11.71 3.76 -17.38
C GLY A 367 -12.93 3.07 -18.01
N THR A 368 -13.01 2.97 -19.34
CA THR A 368 -14.19 2.44 -20.07
C THR A 368 -15.48 3.11 -19.57
N ALA A 369 -15.47 4.46 -19.55
CA ALA A 369 -16.53 5.27 -18.97
C ALA A 369 -17.39 5.98 -20.03
N ASP A 370 -18.44 6.66 -19.62
CA ASP A 370 -19.26 7.48 -20.50
C ASP A 370 -18.59 8.84 -20.77
N PHE A 371 -17.98 9.42 -19.73
CA PHE A 371 -17.13 10.61 -19.84
C PHE A 371 -16.10 10.65 -18.71
N ALA A 372 -15.13 11.57 -18.83
CA ALA A 372 -14.14 11.81 -17.79
C ALA A 372 -14.15 13.27 -17.34
N ILE A 373 -13.81 13.46 -16.05
CA ILE A 373 -13.61 14.78 -15.42
C ILE A 373 -12.40 14.71 -14.49
N ILE A 374 -11.51 15.70 -14.60
CA ILE A 374 -10.42 15.91 -13.65
C ILE A 374 -10.34 17.37 -13.22
N ASN A 375 -9.74 17.63 -12.06
CA ASN A 375 -9.40 19.01 -11.69
C ASN A 375 -8.25 19.53 -12.55
N SER A 376 -8.35 20.77 -13.01
CA SER A 376 -7.30 21.39 -13.84
C SER A 376 -5.93 21.42 -13.18
N GLY A 377 -5.88 21.42 -11.83
CA GLY A 377 -4.65 21.35 -11.06
C GLY A 377 -3.84 20.08 -11.23
N ALA A 378 -4.44 19.01 -11.73
CA ALA A 378 -3.74 17.75 -12.04
C ALA A 378 -2.73 17.91 -13.20
N ILE A 379 -2.95 18.87 -14.10
CA ILE A 379 -2.05 19.20 -15.21
C ILE A 379 -1.17 20.38 -14.80
N ARG A 380 0.15 20.27 -14.96
CA ARG A 380 1.12 21.25 -14.43
C ARG A 380 2.04 21.89 -15.48
N ASP A 381 2.02 21.39 -16.72
CA ASP A 381 2.83 21.91 -17.81
C ASP A 381 2.16 21.65 -19.16
N PHE A 382 2.69 22.25 -20.21
CA PHE A 382 2.22 22.09 -21.60
C PHE A 382 2.90 20.87 -22.29
N LEU A 383 2.33 20.43 -23.39
CA LEU A 383 3.01 19.54 -24.33
C LEU A 383 3.49 20.35 -25.54
N PRO A 384 4.78 20.32 -25.88
CA PRO A 384 5.33 21.08 -27.01
C PRO A 384 4.83 20.54 -28.36
N SER A 385 4.91 21.35 -29.41
CA SER A 385 4.86 20.83 -30.77
C SER A 385 6.15 20.08 -31.09
N GLY A 386 6.08 19.09 -31.98
CA GLY A 386 7.22 18.24 -32.31
C GLY A 386 7.37 17.05 -31.35
N GLU A 387 8.59 16.71 -31.00
CA GLU A 387 8.88 15.52 -30.20
C GLU A 387 8.37 15.59 -28.76
N ILE A 388 7.65 14.55 -28.37
CA ILE A 388 7.16 14.36 -27.00
C ILE A 388 7.98 13.23 -26.36
N SER A 389 8.68 13.56 -25.28
CA SER A 389 9.43 12.60 -24.47
C SER A 389 8.63 12.13 -23.24
N ILE A 390 9.09 11.04 -22.61
CA ILE A 390 8.55 10.61 -21.33
C ILE A 390 8.69 11.72 -20.27
N ALA A 391 9.84 12.43 -20.27
CA ALA A 391 10.07 13.55 -19.37
C ALA A 391 9.02 14.67 -19.52
N ALA A 392 8.57 14.96 -20.76
CA ALA A 392 7.51 15.94 -21.00
C ALA A 392 6.20 15.51 -20.33
N ILE A 393 5.81 14.23 -20.48
CA ILE A 393 4.60 13.71 -19.81
C ILE A 393 4.73 13.74 -18.29
N MET A 394 5.88 13.37 -17.74
CA MET A 394 6.12 13.41 -16.29
C MET A 394 6.07 14.83 -15.72
N LYS A 395 6.50 15.82 -16.50
CA LYS A 395 6.40 17.24 -16.11
C LYS A 395 4.96 17.74 -16.19
N THR A 396 4.22 17.29 -17.20
CA THR A 396 2.81 17.62 -17.40
C THR A 396 1.92 17.01 -16.34
N LEU A 397 2.16 15.74 -15.97
CA LEU A 397 1.40 14.96 -14.98
C LEU A 397 2.34 14.46 -13.86
N PRO A 398 2.81 15.36 -12.99
CA PRO A 398 3.82 14.99 -11.98
C PRO A 398 3.25 14.23 -10.78
N PHE A 399 1.92 14.18 -10.64
CA PHE A 399 1.28 13.54 -9.51
C PHE A 399 0.98 12.06 -9.80
N ASP A 400 1.06 11.25 -8.76
CA ASP A 400 0.70 9.83 -8.80
C ASP A 400 -0.81 9.67 -8.58
N ASN A 401 -1.60 10.22 -9.52
CA ASN A 401 -3.05 10.12 -9.52
C ASN A 401 -3.48 8.79 -10.16
N GLY A 402 -4.07 7.90 -9.36
CA GLY A 402 -4.73 6.69 -9.85
C GLY A 402 -5.96 7.04 -10.71
N ILE A 403 -6.31 6.12 -11.59
CA ILE A 403 -7.56 6.20 -12.39
C ILE A 403 -8.68 5.58 -11.57
N ALA A 404 -9.64 6.40 -11.19
CA ALA A 404 -10.85 5.96 -10.52
C ALA A 404 -12.05 5.98 -11.47
N THR A 405 -12.98 5.04 -11.29
CA THR A 405 -14.29 5.08 -11.93
C THR A 405 -15.40 4.99 -10.90
N LEU A 406 -16.53 5.61 -11.22
CA LEU A 406 -17.69 5.66 -10.33
C LEU A 406 -18.97 5.82 -11.14
N GLU A 407 -20.12 5.57 -10.53
CA GLU A 407 -21.42 5.69 -11.15
C GLU A 407 -22.26 6.75 -10.46
N LEU A 408 -22.91 7.62 -11.26
CA LEU A 408 -23.86 8.64 -10.80
C LEU A 408 -25.12 8.63 -11.67
N THR A 409 -26.25 9.06 -11.07
CA THR A 409 -27.47 9.32 -11.85
C THR A 409 -27.31 10.57 -12.70
N GLY A 410 -28.08 10.72 -13.75
CA GLY A 410 -28.06 11.95 -14.55
C GLY A 410 -28.46 13.19 -13.77
N ARG A 411 -29.27 13.07 -12.71
CA ARG A 411 -29.57 14.17 -11.77
C ARG A 411 -28.32 14.60 -11.02
N ASP A 412 -27.53 13.66 -10.52
CA ASP A 412 -26.27 13.97 -9.83
C ASP A 412 -25.26 14.61 -10.79
N VAL A 413 -25.19 14.10 -12.03
CA VAL A 413 -24.36 14.69 -13.09
C VAL A 413 -24.78 16.13 -13.40
N ALA A 414 -26.08 16.42 -13.57
CA ALA A 414 -26.58 17.78 -13.76
C ALA A 414 -26.20 18.70 -12.58
N ALA A 415 -26.30 18.20 -11.35
CA ALA A 415 -25.94 18.97 -10.16
C ALA A 415 -24.45 19.34 -10.11
N ILE A 416 -23.55 18.48 -10.63
CA ILE A 416 -22.11 18.81 -10.77
C ILE A 416 -21.94 20.03 -11.68
N PHE A 417 -22.57 20.04 -12.84
CA PHE A 417 -22.44 21.15 -13.80
C PHE A 417 -23.13 22.44 -13.32
N ASP A 418 -24.26 22.32 -12.63
CA ASP A 418 -24.89 23.48 -11.95
C ASP A 418 -23.95 24.06 -10.88
N PHE A 419 -23.27 23.23 -10.08
CA PHE A 419 -22.27 23.69 -9.14
C PHE A 419 -21.11 24.42 -9.83
N ILE A 420 -20.61 23.88 -10.95
CA ILE A 420 -19.54 24.52 -11.74
C ILE A 420 -20.01 25.89 -12.27
N ALA A 421 -21.23 25.99 -12.80
CA ALA A 421 -21.80 27.26 -13.25
C ALA A 421 -21.94 28.29 -12.14
N ALA A 422 -22.45 27.87 -10.98
CA ALA A 422 -22.68 28.74 -9.83
C ALA A 422 -21.37 29.27 -9.20
N ASN A 423 -20.28 28.53 -9.35
CA ASN A 423 -18.98 28.86 -8.75
C ASN A 423 -17.91 29.22 -9.80
N TYR A 424 -18.32 29.50 -11.03
CA TYR A 424 -17.41 29.82 -12.12
C TYR A 424 -16.49 31.00 -11.74
N GLY A 425 -15.19 30.79 -11.90
CA GLY A 425 -14.15 31.76 -11.56
C GLY A 425 -13.80 31.87 -10.08
N ASN A 426 -14.58 31.26 -9.17
CA ASN A 426 -14.35 31.24 -7.72
C ASN A 426 -13.73 29.94 -7.21
N VAL A 427 -13.80 28.88 -8.00
CA VAL A 427 -13.18 27.59 -7.72
C VAL A 427 -12.17 27.24 -8.80
N SER A 428 -11.24 26.36 -8.48
CA SER A 428 -10.33 25.80 -9.48
C SER A 428 -11.13 25.10 -10.59
N GLY A 429 -10.68 25.26 -11.84
CA GLY A 429 -11.37 24.69 -13.00
C GLY A 429 -11.24 23.18 -13.12
N TYR A 430 -11.96 22.67 -14.10
CA TYR A 430 -11.99 21.24 -14.43
C TYR A 430 -11.72 21.03 -15.91
N GLN A 431 -11.25 19.85 -16.25
CA GLN A 431 -11.04 19.39 -17.63
C GLN A 431 -11.93 18.17 -17.88
N PHE A 432 -12.38 18.01 -19.11
CA PHE A 432 -13.39 17.04 -19.50
C PHE A 432 -12.99 16.28 -20.76
N SER A 433 -13.52 15.08 -20.94
CA SER A 433 -13.36 14.33 -22.20
C SER A 433 -14.25 14.88 -23.32
N SER A 434 -13.86 14.67 -24.57
CA SER A 434 -14.59 15.08 -25.75
C SER A 434 -15.96 14.40 -25.92
N SER A 435 -16.22 13.32 -25.18
CA SER A 435 -17.53 12.65 -25.12
C SER A 435 -18.62 13.49 -24.45
N LEU A 436 -18.26 14.61 -23.83
CA LEU A 436 -19.14 15.52 -23.13
C LEU A 436 -19.25 16.85 -23.88
N SER A 437 -20.44 17.49 -23.87
CA SER A 437 -20.62 18.89 -24.24
C SER A 437 -21.69 19.51 -23.35
N PHE A 438 -21.51 20.77 -22.97
CA PHE A 438 -22.46 21.52 -22.15
C PHE A 438 -22.26 23.03 -22.25
N THR A 439 -23.25 23.78 -21.80
CA THR A 439 -23.23 25.23 -21.74
C THR A 439 -23.42 25.69 -20.30
N LEU A 440 -22.54 26.58 -19.79
CA LEU A 440 -22.67 27.24 -18.50
C LEU A 440 -23.40 28.59 -18.71
N ASP A 441 -24.58 28.73 -18.14
CA ASP A 441 -25.31 30.00 -18.04
C ASP A 441 -24.92 30.67 -16.72
N LEU A 442 -23.99 31.62 -16.77
CA LEU A 442 -23.43 32.27 -15.60
C LEU A 442 -24.43 33.21 -14.94
N LYS A 443 -25.36 33.81 -15.70
CA LYS A 443 -26.40 34.68 -15.17
C LYS A 443 -27.37 33.90 -14.30
N ASN A 444 -27.82 32.74 -14.77
CA ASN A 444 -28.75 31.87 -14.05
C ASN A 444 -28.07 30.88 -13.11
N LYS A 445 -26.72 30.81 -13.12
CA LYS A 445 -25.90 29.90 -12.34
C LYS A 445 -26.28 28.43 -12.56
N LYS A 446 -26.54 28.07 -13.81
CA LYS A 446 -26.97 26.72 -14.21
C LYS A 446 -26.25 26.25 -15.44
N ALA A 447 -26.20 24.95 -15.60
CA ALA A 447 -25.76 24.33 -16.85
C ALA A 447 -26.99 23.93 -17.71
N CYS A 448 -26.84 24.04 -19.02
CA CYS A 448 -27.83 23.61 -19.99
C CYS A 448 -27.16 22.89 -21.16
N ASP A 449 -27.99 22.29 -22.02
CA ASP A 449 -27.54 21.56 -23.21
C ASP A 449 -26.49 20.47 -22.92
N ILE A 450 -26.58 19.82 -21.74
CA ILE A 450 -25.63 18.78 -21.37
C ILE A 450 -25.87 17.55 -22.26
N LYS A 451 -24.84 17.13 -22.98
CA LYS A 451 -24.87 15.95 -23.85
C LYS A 451 -23.69 15.04 -23.48
N ILE A 452 -23.96 13.74 -23.42
CA ILE A 452 -22.96 12.69 -23.21
C ILE A 452 -23.01 11.76 -24.43
N LYS A 453 -21.87 11.59 -25.12
CA LYS A 453 -21.79 10.84 -26.39
C LYS A 453 -22.85 11.33 -27.42
N ASN A 454 -23.02 12.65 -27.52
CA ASN A 454 -23.97 13.36 -28.36
C ASN A 454 -25.47 13.15 -28.03
N ALA A 455 -25.82 12.38 -27.01
CA ALA A 455 -27.17 12.23 -26.50
C ALA A 455 -27.44 13.22 -25.35
N ALA A 456 -28.64 13.82 -25.30
CA ALA A 456 -29.05 14.66 -24.19
C ALA A 456 -28.94 13.87 -22.86
N LEU A 457 -28.54 14.58 -21.81
CA LEU A 457 -28.46 13.98 -20.47
C LEU A 457 -29.85 13.50 -20.02
N ASP A 458 -29.97 12.21 -19.70
CA ASP A 458 -31.18 11.61 -19.14
C ASP A 458 -31.06 11.60 -17.62
N PRO A 459 -31.91 12.31 -16.88
CA PRO A 459 -31.83 12.39 -15.43
C PRO A 459 -31.96 11.05 -14.69
N GLU A 460 -32.65 10.08 -15.28
CA GLU A 460 -32.91 8.78 -14.68
C GLU A 460 -31.85 7.71 -15.01
N LYS A 461 -31.04 7.96 -16.02
CA LYS A 461 -29.99 7.04 -16.45
C LYS A 461 -28.79 7.11 -15.50
N THR A 462 -28.15 5.98 -15.25
CA THR A 462 -26.85 5.91 -14.57
C THR A 462 -25.73 6.05 -15.58
N TYR A 463 -24.76 6.90 -15.28
CA TYR A 463 -23.58 7.14 -16.08
C TYR A 463 -22.33 6.72 -15.34
N LYS A 464 -21.44 6.02 -16.02
CA LYS A 464 -20.11 5.69 -15.52
C LYS A 464 -19.15 6.82 -15.85
N ILE A 465 -18.46 7.33 -14.84
CA ILE A 465 -17.56 8.48 -14.91
C ILE A 465 -16.16 8.02 -14.59
N ALA A 466 -15.17 8.45 -15.38
CA ALA A 466 -13.77 8.30 -15.05
C ALA A 466 -13.22 9.60 -14.44
N THR A 467 -12.45 9.47 -13.38
CA THR A 467 -11.79 10.58 -12.69
C THR A 467 -10.45 10.12 -12.14
N ILE A 468 -9.77 10.96 -11.36
CA ILE A 468 -8.53 10.62 -10.69
C ILE A 468 -8.77 10.35 -9.21
N SER A 469 -7.92 9.49 -8.60
CA SER A 469 -8.02 9.12 -7.18
C SER A 469 -8.12 10.34 -6.27
N TYR A 470 -7.36 11.39 -6.53
CA TYR A 470 -7.43 12.66 -5.78
C TYR A 470 -8.84 13.23 -5.67
N MET A 471 -9.61 13.24 -6.77
CA MET A 471 -10.99 13.72 -6.74
C MET A 471 -11.95 12.68 -6.16
N ALA A 472 -11.75 11.41 -6.44
CA ALA A 472 -12.58 10.32 -5.89
C ALA A 472 -12.48 10.24 -4.36
N GLU A 473 -11.33 10.59 -3.77
CA GLU A 473 -11.09 10.71 -2.33
C GLU A 473 -11.74 11.96 -1.70
N GLY A 474 -12.45 12.78 -2.47
CA GLY A 474 -13.19 13.94 -1.98
C GLY A 474 -12.47 15.27 -2.12
N ASN A 475 -11.24 15.31 -2.64
CA ASN A 475 -10.49 16.54 -2.84
C ASN A 475 -11.04 17.36 -4.02
N GLN A 476 -10.70 18.64 -4.09
CA GLN A 476 -11.10 19.56 -5.16
C GLN A 476 -12.61 19.47 -5.49
N ASN A 477 -13.46 19.57 -4.47
CA ASN A 477 -14.92 19.41 -4.56
C ASN A 477 -15.41 18.00 -4.94
N GLY A 478 -14.53 17.00 -5.02
CA GLY A 478 -14.91 15.61 -5.28
C GLY A 478 -15.90 15.09 -4.23
N GLY A 479 -15.72 15.47 -2.96
CA GLY A 479 -16.66 15.12 -1.89
C GLY A 479 -18.07 15.70 -2.09
N ILE A 480 -18.23 16.78 -2.88
CA ILE A 480 -19.52 17.32 -3.28
C ILE A 480 -20.02 16.61 -4.54
N PHE A 481 -19.16 16.47 -5.55
CA PHE A 481 -19.50 15.89 -6.86
C PHE A 481 -19.89 14.41 -6.74
N PHE A 482 -19.16 13.67 -5.93
CA PHE A 482 -19.26 12.21 -5.88
C PHE A 482 -19.92 11.68 -4.60
N LYS A 483 -20.57 12.55 -3.82
CA LYS A 483 -21.23 12.16 -2.55
C LYS A 483 -22.28 11.04 -2.69
N ASN A 484 -22.93 10.96 -3.87
CA ASN A 484 -23.93 9.94 -4.17
C ASN A 484 -23.38 8.83 -5.07
N ALA A 485 -22.05 8.81 -5.30
CA ALA A 485 -21.42 7.85 -6.19
C ALA A 485 -21.59 6.41 -5.68
N ARG A 486 -21.82 5.51 -6.63
CA ARG A 486 -21.87 4.06 -6.43
C ARG A 486 -20.75 3.41 -7.21
N ASN A 487 -20.41 2.18 -6.85
CA ASN A 487 -19.42 1.38 -7.58
C ASN A 487 -18.11 2.14 -7.80
N VAL A 488 -17.66 2.86 -6.75
CA VAL A 488 -16.38 3.60 -6.78
C VAL A 488 -15.26 2.57 -6.79
N THR A 489 -14.44 2.58 -7.85
CA THR A 489 -13.27 1.73 -7.98
C THR A 489 -12.07 2.60 -8.29
N ASP A 490 -10.97 2.41 -7.55
CA ASP A 490 -9.65 2.87 -7.93
C ASP A 490 -8.88 1.63 -8.40
N ASN A 491 -8.48 1.59 -9.66
CA ASN A 491 -7.71 0.47 -10.20
C ASN A 491 -6.20 0.64 -9.95
N GLY A 492 -5.80 1.72 -9.24
CA GLY A 492 -4.43 2.08 -8.92
C GLY A 492 -3.51 2.36 -10.12
N TYR A 493 -4.02 2.21 -11.35
CA TYR A 493 -3.26 2.50 -12.56
C TYR A 493 -3.15 4.01 -12.75
N TYR A 494 -1.93 4.53 -12.80
CA TYR A 494 -1.73 5.98 -12.84
C TYR A 494 -2.09 6.58 -14.19
N LEU A 495 -2.76 7.73 -14.16
CA LEU A 495 -3.11 8.52 -15.35
C LEU A 495 -1.88 8.83 -16.20
N ARG A 496 -0.75 9.16 -15.58
CA ARG A 496 0.51 9.41 -16.29
C ARG A 496 0.95 8.22 -17.14
N ASP A 497 0.91 7.01 -16.56
CA ASP A 497 1.34 5.80 -17.26
C ASP A 497 0.36 5.42 -18.38
N ALA A 498 -0.94 5.60 -18.16
CA ALA A 498 -1.94 5.47 -19.21
C ALA A 498 -1.68 6.40 -20.41
N VAL A 499 -1.30 7.65 -20.14
CA VAL A 499 -0.95 8.63 -21.19
C VAL A 499 0.33 8.21 -21.92
N ILE A 500 1.36 7.75 -21.21
CA ILE A 500 2.60 7.24 -21.82
C ILE A 500 2.31 6.05 -22.73
N GLU A 501 1.56 5.07 -22.27
CA GLU A 501 1.20 3.87 -23.07
C GLU A 501 0.33 4.21 -24.27
N TYR A 502 -0.61 5.13 -24.07
CA TYR A 502 -1.46 5.56 -25.17
C TYR A 502 -0.65 6.25 -26.29
N ILE A 503 0.28 7.13 -25.91
CA ILE A 503 1.14 7.82 -26.90
C ILE A 503 2.09 6.84 -27.58
N LYS A 504 2.67 5.88 -26.87
CA LYS A 504 3.47 4.80 -27.49
C LYS A 504 2.70 4.03 -28.56
N ALA A 505 1.44 3.73 -28.28
CA ALA A 505 0.57 3.03 -29.23
C ALA A 505 0.06 3.94 -30.36
N ASN A 506 0.02 5.25 -30.14
CA ASN A 506 -0.52 6.27 -31.08
C ASN A 506 0.47 7.45 -31.17
N PRO A 507 1.64 7.28 -31.83
CA PRO A 507 2.73 8.26 -31.73
C PRO A 507 2.49 9.57 -32.50
N ALA A 508 1.50 9.62 -33.39
CA ALA A 508 1.05 10.86 -34.07
C ALA A 508 -0.03 11.54 -33.24
N ILE A 509 0.31 12.59 -32.51
CA ILE A 509 -0.57 13.29 -31.59
C ILE A 509 -1.22 14.47 -32.32
N LYS A 510 -2.57 14.46 -32.38
CA LYS A 510 -3.35 15.57 -32.88
C LYS A 510 -4.08 16.25 -31.74
N PRO A 511 -3.84 17.57 -31.50
CA PRO A 511 -4.59 18.30 -30.50
C PRO A 511 -6.11 18.26 -30.82
N PRO A 512 -6.96 18.04 -29.80
CA PRO A 512 -8.41 18.13 -30.00
C PRO A 512 -8.82 19.52 -30.49
N ALA A 513 -9.59 19.58 -31.57
CA ALA A 513 -10.09 20.83 -32.14
C ALA A 513 -11.40 21.31 -31.49
N THR A 514 -12.13 20.44 -30.81
CA THR A 514 -13.47 20.68 -30.29
C THR A 514 -13.41 21.17 -28.85
N ARG A 515 -14.11 22.24 -28.52
CA ARG A 515 -14.42 22.63 -27.16
C ARG A 515 -15.61 21.84 -26.64
N VAL A 516 -15.57 21.49 -25.37
CA VAL A 516 -16.65 20.76 -24.68
C VAL A 516 -17.50 21.69 -23.81
N MET A 517 -16.93 22.83 -23.38
CA MET A 517 -17.60 23.80 -22.54
C MET A 517 -17.90 25.11 -23.30
N ASN A 518 -19.17 25.46 -23.42
CA ASN A 518 -19.63 26.76 -23.86
C ASN A 518 -20.02 27.62 -22.65
N ILE A 519 -19.94 28.95 -22.79
CA ILE A 519 -20.25 29.90 -21.72
C ILE A 519 -21.16 30.98 -22.25
N ILE A 520 -22.30 31.18 -21.61
CA ILE A 520 -23.21 32.31 -21.76
C ILE A 520 -22.99 33.21 -20.54
N PRO A 521 -22.56 34.49 -20.74
CA PRO A 521 -22.28 35.45 -19.66
C PRO A 521 -23.46 35.74 -18.75
#